data_8c2bf0690c05df0273b7eaeafefa6d33
#
_entry.id   8c2bf0690c05df0273b7eaeafefa6d33
#
_cell.length_a   1.000
_cell.length_b   1.000
_cell.length_c   1.000
_cell.angle_alpha   90.00
_cell.angle_beta   90.00
_cell.angle_gamma   90.00
#
_symmetry.space_group_name_H-M   'P 1'
#
loop_
_entity.id
_entity.type
_entity.pdbx_description
1 polymer ?
#
loop_
_entity_poly.entity_id
_entity_poly.type
_entity_poly.pdbx_seq_one_letter_code
_entity_poly.pdbx_strand_id
1 'polypeptide(L)'
;MLERFRQAKAAEIERLLALEDEGSMPPPFEGERPDFLRALWDVGPGAVIAEYKRASPSKGDINLALGPEQAAQAYRVAGAAALSVLTEEDHFKGSLDFLARMAPAGLPMLRKDFILHPVQVIQTAATPASAFLLIARMCEQEELREMLALGMAFDLPAVVEVFDEADLEKAQALDPDIVQVNSRDLDTLTTDLARAERLGKLKPEGQLWIAASGIATPEDLDRMVQAGFDAVLVGTSLMCGADPGAALKALTRRTG
;
A
#
# COMPACT_ATOMS: atom_id res chain seq x y z
N MET A 1 -17.14 9.42 0.86
CA MET A 1 -16.40 8.57 -0.12
C MET A 1 -16.17 7.15 0.38
N LEU A 2 -15.84 6.92 1.63
CA LEU A 2 -15.59 5.58 2.21
C LEU A 2 -16.75 4.61 2.01
N GLU A 3 -17.99 5.05 2.21
CA GLU A 3 -19.17 4.23 1.99
C GLU A 3 -19.29 3.71 0.55
N ARG A 4 -18.91 4.51 -0.42
CA ARG A 4 -18.85 4.10 -1.84
C ARG A 4 -17.85 2.96 -2.07
N PHE A 5 -16.70 3.00 -1.39
CA PHE A 5 -15.71 1.91 -1.46
C PHE A 5 -16.19 0.64 -0.77
N ARG A 6 -16.91 0.76 0.37
CA ARG A 6 -17.57 -0.40 1.00
C ARG A 6 -18.56 -1.07 0.06
N GLN A 7 -19.42 -0.28 -0.59
CA GLN A 7 -20.39 -0.79 -1.55
C GLN A 7 -19.74 -1.47 -2.75
N ALA A 8 -18.65 -0.91 -3.29
CA ALA A 8 -17.88 -1.52 -4.37
C ALA A 8 -17.31 -2.91 -4.00
N LYS A 9 -16.95 -3.11 -2.72
CA LYS A 9 -16.39 -4.38 -2.24
C LYS A 9 -17.43 -5.42 -1.80
N ALA A 10 -18.68 -5.02 -1.61
CA ALA A 10 -19.72 -5.94 -1.10
C ALA A 10 -19.89 -7.21 -1.97
N ALA A 11 -19.98 -7.04 -3.29
CA ALA A 11 -20.14 -8.16 -4.21
C ALA A 11 -18.89 -9.08 -4.27
N GLU A 12 -17.70 -8.50 -4.14
CA GLU A 12 -16.45 -9.27 -4.06
C GLU A 12 -16.44 -10.12 -2.78
N ILE A 13 -16.76 -9.52 -1.63
CA ILE A 13 -16.80 -10.22 -0.34
C ILE A 13 -17.85 -11.34 -0.37
N GLU A 14 -19.08 -11.07 -0.86
CA GLU A 14 -20.13 -12.09 -0.98
C GLU A 14 -19.68 -13.27 -1.83
N ARG A 15 -19.04 -13.02 -2.97
CA ARG A 15 -18.48 -14.07 -3.83
C ARG A 15 -17.40 -14.88 -3.13
N LEU A 16 -16.52 -14.23 -2.38
CA LEU A 16 -15.43 -14.90 -1.65
C LEU A 16 -15.97 -15.76 -0.51
N LEU A 17 -16.99 -15.30 0.22
CA LEU A 17 -17.66 -16.07 1.26
C LEU A 17 -18.34 -17.32 0.68
N ALA A 18 -18.98 -17.21 -0.48
CA ALA A 18 -19.54 -18.38 -1.15
C ALA A 18 -18.46 -19.42 -1.51
N LEU A 19 -17.29 -18.98 -2.00
CA LEU A 19 -16.16 -19.87 -2.29
C LEU A 19 -15.61 -20.52 -1.01
N GLU A 20 -15.58 -19.79 0.11
CA GLU A 20 -15.15 -20.30 1.41
C GLU A 20 -16.11 -21.37 1.91
N ASP A 21 -17.42 -21.12 1.88
CA ASP A 21 -18.47 -22.07 2.28
C ASP A 21 -18.44 -23.36 1.43
N GLU A 22 -18.10 -23.26 0.16
CA GLU A 22 -17.94 -24.38 -0.75
C GLU A 22 -16.59 -25.12 -0.59
N GLY A 23 -15.67 -24.61 0.23
CA GLY A 23 -14.31 -25.13 0.32
C GLY A 23 -13.50 -24.97 -0.97
N SER A 24 -13.85 -23.98 -1.79
CA SER A 24 -13.29 -23.72 -3.12
C SER A 24 -12.35 -22.51 -3.15
N MET A 25 -11.96 -21.96 -1.99
CA MET A 25 -10.96 -20.90 -1.92
C MET A 25 -9.63 -21.40 -2.50
N PRO A 26 -8.93 -20.54 -3.29
CA PRO A 26 -7.60 -20.90 -3.76
C PRO A 26 -6.65 -21.20 -2.59
N PRO A 27 -5.78 -22.23 -2.71
CA PRO A 27 -4.80 -22.52 -1.67
C PRO A 27 -3.82 -21.35 -1.49
N PRO A 28 -3.19 -21.23 -0.32
CA PRO A 28 -2.13 -20.25 -0.11
C PRO A 28 -1.02 -20.37 -1.18
N PHE A 29 -0.46 -19.24 -1.57
CA PHE A 29 0.62 -19.18 -2.54
C PHE A 29 1.87 -19.90 -1.99
N GLU A 30 2.35 -20.90 -2.73
CA GLU A 30 3.50 -21.74 -2.34
C GLU A 30 4.86 -21.17 -2.79
N GLY A 31 4.85 -20.09 -3.58
CA GLY A 31 6.07 -19.45 -4.07
C GLY A 31 6.75 -18.60 -2.98
N GLU A 32 7.98 -18.19 -3.26
CA GLU A 32 8.73 -17.29 -2.40
C GLU A 32 8.16 -15.86 -2.48
N ARG A 33 7.91 -15.25 -1.31
CA ARG A 33 7.57 -13.84 -1.17
C ARG A 33 8.77 -13.09 -0.61
N PRO A 34 9.32 -12.08 -1.32
CA PRO A 34 10.33 -11.22 -0.71
C PRO A 34 9.77 -10.51 0.53
N ASP A 35 10.57 -10.43 1.60
CA ASP A 35 10.17 -9.84 2.86
C ASP A 35 9.98 -8.33 2.75
N PHE A 36 8.74 -7.87 2.97
CA PHE A 36 8.35 -6.47 2.81
C PHE A 36 9.00 -5.54 3.85
N LEU A 37 8.98 -5.95 5.12
CA LEU A 37 9.58 -5.18 6.22
C LEU A 37 11.09 -5.05 6.04
N ARG A 38 11.74 -6.19 5.83
CA ARG A 38 13.19 -6.26 5.69
C ARG A 38 13.68 -5.42 4.51
N ALA A 39 13.01 -5.49 3.36
CA ALA A 39 13.40 -4.72 2.19
C ALA A 39 13.37 -3.20 2.42
N LEU A 40 12.41 -2.71 3.22
CA LEU A 40 12.34 -1.29 3.59
C LEU A 40 13.41 -0.92 4.62
N TRP A 41 13.66 -1.76 5.63
CA TRP A 41 14.70 -1.52 6.63
C TRP A 41 16.11 -1.59 6.06
N ASP A 42 16.38 -2.52 5.12
CA ASP A 42 17.71 -2.66 4.49
C ASP A 42 18.08 -1.40 3.67
N VAL A 43 17.11 -0.71 3.08
CA VAL A 43 17.33 0.58 2.42
C VAL A 43 17.45 1.72 3.43
N GLY A 44 16.68 1.67 4.51
CA GLY A 44 16.64 2.69 5.56
C GLY A 44 15.81 3.92 5.20
N PRO A 45 15.94 5.02 5.98
CA PRO A 45 15.11 6.21 5.81
C PRO A 45 15.16 6.79 4.38
N GLY A 46 13.98 6.96 3.79
CA GLY A 46 13.81 7.37 2.40
C GLY A 46 13.64 6.21 1.41
N ALA A 47 13.44 4.98 1.90
CA ALA A 47 13.01 3.85 1.06
C ALA A 47 11.73 4.20 0.28
N VAL A 48 11.68 3.89 -1.02
CA VAL A 48 10.52 4.21 -1.85
C VAL A 48 9.75 2.94 -2.20
N ILE A 49 8.46 2.94 -1.82
CA ILE A 49 7.46 1.99 -2.30
C ILE A 49 6.83 2.60 -3.55
N ALA A 50 7.17 2.05 -4.72
CA ALA A 50 6.70 2.58 -6.00
C ALA A 50 5.33 1.99 -6.34
N GLU A 51 4.32 2.84 -6.48
CA GLU A 51 2.95 2.40 -6.71
C GLU A 51 2.61 2.31 -8.20
N TYR A 52 2.12 1.14 -8.61
CA TYR A 52 1.48 0.94 -9.89
C TYR A 52 -0.01 1.27 -9.79
N LYS A 53 -0.40 2.41 -10.36
CA LYS A 53 -1.75 2.96 -10.31
C LYS A 53 -2.18 3.51 -11.66
N ARG A 54 -3.18 2.87 -12.26
CA ARG A 54 -3.67 3.21 -13.61
C ARG A 54 -4.64 4.37 -13.64
N ALA A 55 -5.43 4.51 -12.57
CA ALA A 55 -6.44 5.56 -12.41
C ALA A 55 -6.60 5.92 -10.93
N SER A 56 -7.30 7.02 -10.64
CA SER A 56 -7.72 7.37 -9.28
C SER A 56 -8.97 8.27 -9.30
N PRO A 57 -9.77 8.31 -8.22
CA PRO A 57 -10.92 9.21 -8.13
C PRO A 57 -10.57 10.69 -8.30
N SER A 58 -9.35 11.10 -7.91
CA SER A 58 -8.90 12.50 -7.96
C SER A 58 -8.32 12.94 -9.30
N LYS A 59 -7.86 12.00 -10.14
CA LYS A 59 -7.15 12.28 -11.40
C LYS A 59 -7.81 11.65 -12.62
N GLY A 60 -8.78 10.75 -12.44
CA GLY A 60 -9.27 9.90 -13.52
C GLY A 60 -8.17 8.95 -14.01
N ASP A 61 -8.11 8.71 -15.29
CA ASP A 61 -7.08 7.88 -15.91
C ASP A 61 -5.70 8.57 -15.81
N ILE A 62 -4.70 7.81 -15.34
CA ILE A 62 -3.33 8.29 -15.16
C ILE A 62 -2.43 7.73 -16.27
N ASN A 63 -2.34 6.40 -16.36
CA ASN A 63 -1.55 5.74 -17.40
C ASN A 63 -2.12 4.34 -17.66
N LEU A 64 -2.93 4.20 -18.68
CA LEU A 64 -3.55 2.93 -19.06
C LEU A 64 -2.67 2.13 -20.04
N ALA A 65 -1.71 2.78 -20.69
CA ALA A 65 -0.86 2.15 -21.71
C ALA A 65 0.29 1.34 -21.12
N LEU A 66 0.78 1.72 -19.92
CA LEU A 66 1.89 1.03 -19.25
C LEU A 66 1.39 -0.28 -18.64
N GLY A 67 1.97 -1.40 -19.05
CA GLY A 67 1.70 -2.73 -18.48
C GLY A 67 2.34 -2.90 -17.10
N PRO A 68 1.76 -3.77 -16.23
CA PRO A 68 2.28 -3.99 -14.88
C PRO A 68 3.71 -4.56 -14.89
N GLU A 69 4.06 -5.47 -15.81
CA GLU A 69 5.41 -6.05 -15.93
C GLU A 69 6.45 -4.97 -16.26
N GLN A 70 6.09 -4.09 -17.19
CA GLN A 70 6.96 -2.98 -17.59
C GLN A 70 7.19 -2.00 -16.45
N ALA A 71 6.13 -1.66 -15.71
CA ALA A 71 6.21 -0.79 -14.54
C ALA A 71 7.08 -1.41 -13.44
N ALA A 72 6.85 -2.69 -13.10
CA ALA A 72 7.61 -3.39 -12.09
C ALA A 72 9.11 -3.44 -12.42
N GLN A 73 9.45 -3.77 -13.67
CA GLN A 73 10.84 -3.80 -14.12
C GLN A 73 11.48 -2.41 -14.11
N ALA A 74 10.75 -1.37 -14.54
CA ALA A 74 11.24 0.01 -14.50
C ALA A 74 11.53 0.47 -13.06
N TYR A 75 10.62 0.17 -12.12
CA TYR A 75 10.79 0.48 -10.70
C TYR A 75 11.95 -0.28 -10.06
N ARG A 76 12.09 -1.58 -10.36
CA ARG A 76 13.23 -2.37 -9.90
C ARG A 76 14.57 -1.77 -10.35
N VAL A 77 14.71 -1.47 -11.64
CA VAL A 77 15.95 -0.89 -12.22
C VAL A 77 16.21 0.51 -11.68
N ALA A 78 15.16 1.22 -11.28
CA ALA A 78 15.27 2.55 -10.69
C ALA A 78 15.59 2.54 -9.18
N GLY A 79 15.56 1.38 -8.52
CA GLY A 79 15.92 1.22 -7.10
C GLY A 79 14.73 1.36 -6.14
N ALA A 80 13.50 1.01 -6.56
CA ALA A 80 12.39 0.86 -5.62
C ALA A 80 12.72 -0.22 -4.58
N ALA A 81 12.39 0.04 -3.31
CA ALA A 81 12.53 -0.94 -2.24
C ALA A 81 11.39 -1.99 -2.26
N ALA A 82 10.19 -1.54 -2.63
CA ALA A 82 8.99 -2.36 -2.74
C ALA A 82 8.05 -1.80 -3.80
N LEU A 83 7.02 -2.57 -4.14
CA LEU A 83 5.94 -2.16 -5.01
C LEU A 83 4.64 -2.02 -4.21
N SER A 84 3.81 -1.05 -4.55
CA SER A 84 2.40 -0.97 -4.16
C SER A 84 1.55 -1.24 -5.41
N VAL A 85 0.71 -2.26 -5.35
CA VAL A 85 -0.05 -2.72 -6.51
C VAL A 85 -1.53 -2.49 -6.25
N LEU A 86 -2.14 -1.54 -6.98
CA LEU A 86 -3.58 -1.31 -6.92
C LEU A 86 -4.31 -2.52 -7.49
N THR A 87 -5.12 -3.18 -6.66
CA THR A 87 -5.94 -4.32 -7.07
C THR A 87 -7.43 -3.99 -7.13
N GLU A 88 -7.85 -2.83 -6.63
CA GLU A 88 -9.23 -2.35 -6.70
C GLU A 88 -9.60 -1.98 -8.16
N GLU A 89 -10.69 -2.57 -8.66
CA GLU A 89 -11.05 -2.54 -10.09
C GLU A 89 -11.86 -1.32 -10.49
N ASP A 90 -12.85 -0.93 -9.68
CA ASP A 90 -13.87 0.04 -10.07
C ASP A 90 -13.35 1.48 -10.17
N HIS A 91 -12.54 1.90 -9.19
CA HIS A 91 -12.10 3.29 -9.04
C HIS A 91 -10.64 3.51 -9.45
N PHE A 92 -9.81 2.46 -9.34
CA PHE A 92 -8.37 2.56 -9.64
C PHE A 92 -7.98 1.79 -10.91
N LYS A 93 -8.93 1.06 -11.54
CA LYS A 93 -8.68 0.20 -12.70
C LYS A 93 -7.56 -0.80 -12.43
N GLY A 94 -7.52 -1.29 -11.18
CA GLY A 94 -6.61 -2.31 -10.70
C GLY A 94 -7.01 -3.71 -11.16
N SER A 95 -6.26 -4.70 -10.72
CA SER A 95 -6.62 -6.11 -10.87
C SER A 95 -5.77 -6.94 -9.91
N LEU A 96 -6.35 -7.95 -9.29
CA LEU A 96 -5.61 -8.91 -8.46
C LEU A 96 -4.53 -9.65 -9.28
N ASP A 97 -4.76 -9.88 -10.58
CA ASP A 97 -3.82 -10.48 -11.53
C ASP A 97 -2.50 -9.69 -11.67
N PHE A 98 -2.53 -8.38 -11.40
CA PHE A 98 -1.31 -7.57 -11.49
C PHE A 98 -0.23 -8.03 -10.49
N LEU A 99 -0.62 -8.59 -9.34
CA LEU A 99 0.34 -9.15 -8.38
C LEU A 99 1.16 -10.30 -9.02
N ALA A 100 0.49 -11.26 -9.67
CA ALA A 100 1.18 -12.36 -10.36
C ALA A 100 2.07 -11.86 -11.51
N ARG A 101 1.58 -10.88 -12.27
CA ARG A 101 2.30 -10.30 -13.41
C ARG A 101 3.52 -9.46 -13.00
N MET A 102 3.50 -8.85 -11.83
CA MET A 102 4.59 -8.03 -11.31
C MET A 102 5.62 -8.83 -10.50
N ALA A 103 5.26 -10.02 -9.99
CA ALA A 103 6.12 -10.88 -9.18
C ALA A 103 7.49 -11.20 -9.81
N PRO A 104 7.64 -11.39 -11.16
CA PRO A 104 8.93 -11.63 -11.77
C PRO A 104 9.96 -10.51 -11.59
N ALA A 105 9.54 -9.30 -11.18
CA ALA A 105 10.47 -8.24 -10.81
C ALA A 105 11.26 -8.56 -9.52
N GLY A 106 10.81 -9.50 -8.68
CA GLY A 106 11.51 -9.92 -7.47
C GLY A 106 11.54 -8.88 -6.35
N LEU A 107 10.63 -7.89 -6.38
CA LEU A 107 10.43 -6.92 -5.30
C LEU A 107 9.25 -7.34 -4.42
N PRO A 108 9.29 -7.08 -3.10
CA PRO A 108 8.14 -7.29 -2.25
C PRO A 108 6.97 -6.40 -2.68
N MET A 109 5.74 -6.92 -2.55
CA MET A 109 4.55 -6.25 -3.06
C MET A 109 3.50 -6.05 -1.98
N LEU A 110 3.04 -4.81 -1.82
CA LEU A 110 1.86 -4.46 -1.05
C LEU A 110 0.61 -4.60 -1.92
N ARG A 111 -0.35 -5.48 -1.54
CA ARG A 111 -1.71 -5.43 -2.10
C ARG A 111 -2.40 -4.16 -1.61
N LYS A 112 -2.59 -3.20 -2.49
CA LYS A 112 -3.24 -1.92 -2.21
C LYS A 112 -4.70 -1.99 -2.66
N ASP A 113 -5.57 -2.26 -1.70
CA ASP A 113 -7.00 -2.49 -1.91
C ASP A 113 -7.80 -2.03 -0.68
N PHE A 114 -9.14 -2.06 -0.76
CA PHE A 114 -10.03 -1.93 0.39
C PHE A 114 -10.32 -3.30 0.96
N ILE A 115 -9.52 -3.73 1.94
CA ILE A 115 -9.69 -5.00 2.64
C ILE A 115 -10.53 -4.72 3.89
N LEU A 116 -11.73 -5.30 3.93
CA LEU A 116 -12.78 -5.03 4.90
C LEU A 116 -13.28 -6.31 5.60
N HIS A 117 -12.83 -7.47 5.15
CA HIS A 117 -13.29 -8.76 5.66
C HIS A 117 -12.15 -9.78 5.67
N PRO A 118 -12.08 -10.70 6.67
CA PRO A 118 -11.05 -11.74 6.75
C PRO A 118 -10.89 -12.59 5.49
N VAL A 119 -11.98 -12.89 4.78
CA VAL A 119 -11.96 -13.67 3.54
C VAL A 119 -11.07 -13.03 2.44
N GLN A 120 -10.93 -11.69 2.43
CA GLN A 120 -10.03 -10.99 1.51
C GLN A 120 -8.55 -11.14 1.91
N VAL A 121 -8.25 -11.34 3.21
CA VAL A 121 -6.91 -11.69 3.68
C VAL A 121 -6.56 -13.11 3.21
N ILE A 122 -7.50 -14.06 3.30
CA ILE A 122 -7.34 -15.43 2.76
C ILE A 122 -7.09 -15.38 1.25
N GLN A 123 -7.86 -14.55 0.51
CA GLN A 123 -7.61 -14.33 -0.91
C GLN A 123 -6.20 -13.75 -1.16
N THR A 124 -5.74 -12.82 -0.33
CA THR A 124 -4.40 -12.24 -0.45
C THR A 124 -3.34 -13.31 -0.24
N ALA A 125 -3.53 -14.21 0.72
CA ALA A 125 -2.62 -15.32 0.98
C ALA A 125 -2.45 -16.26 -0.21
N ALA A 126 -3.42 -16.33 -1.12
CA ALA A 126 -3.33 -17.09 -2.37
C ALA A 126 -2.57 -16.34 -3.50
N THR A 127 -2.05 -15.14 -3.26
CA THR A 127 -1.31 -14.31 -4.23
C THR A 127 0.18 -14.18 -3.85
N PRO A 128 1.05 -13.73 -4.76
CA PRO A 128 2.43 -13.41 -4.44
C PRO A 128 2.62 -12.07 -3.69
N ALA A 129 1.58 -11.45 -3.16
CA ALA A 129 1.71 -10.27 -2.31
C ALA A 129 2.52 -10.58 -1.05
N SER A 130 3.39 -9.66 -0.63
CA SER A 130 4.22 -9.75 0.56
C SER A 130 3.65 -8.99 1.75
N ALA A 131 2.64 -8.16 1.52
CA ALA A 131 1.93 -7.38 2.53
C ALA A 131 0.55 -6.98 2.00
N PHE A 132 -0.34 -6.54 2.87
CA PHE A 132 -1.66 -6.01 2.49
C PHE A 132 -2.03 -4.77 3.28
N LEU A 133 -2.95 -3.96 2.74
CA LEU A 133 -3.41 -2.73 3.36
C LEU A 133 -4.64 -2.96 4.22
N LEU A 134 -4.65 -2.38 5.43
CA LEU A 134 -5.84 -2.18 6.25
C LEU A 134 -6.02 -0.69 6.52
N ILE A 135 -7.22 -0.15 6.34
CA ILE A 135 -7.52 1.26 6.60
C ILE A 135 -8.25 1.37 7.94
N ALA A 136 -7.60 1.96 8.95
CA ALA A 136 -8.06 1.96 10.33
C ALA A 136 -9.51 2.48 10.50
N ARG A 137 -9.86 3.58 9.82
CA ARG A 137 -11.22 4.17 9.90
C ARG A 137 -12.30 3.39 9.14
N MET A 138 -11.92 2.41 8.31
CA MET A 138 -12.86 1.59 7.54
C MET A 138 -13.29 0.31 8.25
N CYS A 139 -12.67 -0.07 9.33
CA CYS A 139 -12.96 -1.30 10.07
C CYS A 139 -13.27 -0.97 11.53
N GLU A 140 -14.05 -1.78 12.20
CA GLU A 140 -14.14 -1.75 13.66
C GLU A 140 -12.83 -2.30 14.27
N GLN A 141 -12.58 -2.01 15.55
CA GLN A 141 -11.31 -2.42 16.17
C GLN A 141 -11.12 -3.92 16.23
N GLU A 142 -12.21 -4.65 16.45
CA GLU A 142 -12.18 -6.12 16.48
C GLU A 142 -11.93 -6.71 15.09
N GLU A 143 -12.52 -6.14 14.04
CA GLU A 143 -12.26 -6.54 12.65
C GLU A 143 -10.78 -6.32 12.27
N LEU A 144 -10.20 -5.18 12.67
CA LEU A 144 -8.76 -4.93 12.47
C LEU A 144 -7.91 -5.97 13.19
N ARG A 145 -8.24 -6.29 14.45
CA ARG A 145 -7.50 -7.29 15.23
C ARG A 145 -7.54 -8.67 14.56
N GLU A 146 -8.72 -9.09 14.12
CA GLU A 146 -8.91 -10.37 13.44
C GLU A 146 -8.08 -10.44 12.15
N MET A 147 -8.15 -9.40 11.31
CA MET A 147 -7.41 -9.36 10.05
C MET A 147 -5.89 -9.26 10.24
N LEU A 148 -5.42 -8.55 11.26
CA LEU A 148 -4.01 -8.52 11.66
C LEU A 148 -3.53 -9.92 12.08
N ALA A 149 -4.27 -10.59 12.96
CA ALA A 149 -3.94 -11.93 13.44
C ALA A 149 -3.94 -12.95 12.28
N LEU A 150 -4.91 -12.85 11.38
CA LEU A 150 -4.99 -13.70 10.20
C LEU A 150 -3.82 -13.47 9.22
N GLY A 151 -3.42 -12.20 9.01
CA GLY A 151 -2.24 -11.86 8.22
C GLY A 151 -0.97 -12.50 8.80
N MET A 152 -0.77 -12.42 10.12
CA MET A 152 0.36 -13.08 10.80
C MET A 152 0.34 -14.60 10.59
N ALA A 153 -0.81 -15.25 10.62
CA ALA A 153 -0.94 -16.68 10.40
C ALA A 153 -0.53 -17.14 8.98
N PHE A 154 -0.54 -16.21 8.02
CA PHE A 154 -0.10 -16.44 6.63
C PHE A 154 1.28 -15.83 6.31
N ASP A 155 2.04 -15.35 7.29
CA ASP A 155 3.30 -14.61 7.08
C ASP A 155 3.12 -13.39 6.16
N LEU A 156 1.98 -12.71 6.28
CA LEU A 156 1.60 -11.51 5.54
C LEU A 156 1.45 -10.33 6.51
N PRO A 157 2.45 -9.46 6.66
CA PRO A 157 2.31 -8.26 7.47
C PRO A 157 1.23 -7.33 6.88
N ALA A 158 0.42 -6.74 7.76
CA ALA A 158 -0.53 -5.71 7.38
C ALA A 158 0.09 -4.32 7.52
N VAL A 159 -0.12 -3.48 6.50
CA VAL A 159 0.15 -2.04 6.56
C VAL A 159 -1.12 -1.35 7.04
N VAL A 160 -1.11 -0.79 8.25
CA VAL A 160 -2.29 -0.11 8.82
C VAL A 160 -2.25 1.36 8.44
N GLU A 161 -3.18 1.78 7.58
CA GLU A 161 -3.27 3.16 7.09
C GLU A 161 -4.12 4.02 8.03
N VAL A 162 -3.56 5.17 8.41
CA VAL A 162 -4.16 6.17 9.29
C VAL A 162 -4.13 7.55 8.64
N PHE A 163 -5.08 8.43 8.97
CA PHE A 163 -5.20 9.76 8.38
C PHE A 163 -5.09 10.88 9.42
N ASP A 164 -5.40 10.59 10.68
CA ASP A 164 -5.39 11.54 11.78
C ASP A 164 -5.02 10.85 13.10
N GLU A 165 -5.02 11.61 14.17
CA GLU A 165 -4.66 11.16 15.51
C GLU A 165 -5.65 10.10 16.05
N ALA A 166 -6.93 10.17 15.71
CA ALA A 166 -7.93 9.19 16.15
C ALA A 166 -7.72 7.82 15.48
N ASP A 167 -7.43 7.80 14.16
CA ASP A 167 -7.06 6.59 13.46
C ASP A 167 -5.76 6.00 14.02
N LEU A 168 -4.79 6.87 14.35
CA LEU A 168 -3.52 6.46 14.92
C LEU A 168 -3.69 5.82 16.30
N GLU A 169 -4.49 6.42 17.18
CA GLU A 169 -4.81 5.86 18.50
C GLU A 169 -5.44 4.47 18.37
N LYS A 170 -6.40 4.34 17.45
CA LYS A 170 -7.05 3.07 17.14
C LYS A 170 -6.07 2.00 16.63
N ALA A 171 -5.17 2.38 15.74
CA ALA A 171 -4.15 1.47 15.19
C ALA A 171 -3.14 1.06 16.27
N GLN A 172 -2.62 2.02 17.05
CA GLN A 172 -1.61 1.79 18.10
C GLN A 172 -2.13 0.88 19.23
N ALA A 173 -3.44 0.88 19.50
CA ALA A 173 -4.04 -0.06 20.46
C ALA A 173 -3.89 -1.55 20.07
N LEU A 174 -3.49 -1.82 18.82
CA LEU A 174 -3.25 -3.16 18.27
C LEU A 174 -1.77 -3.45 18.00
N ASP A 175 -0.87 -2.50 18.28
CA ASP A 175 0.59 -2.60 18.13
C ASP A 175 1.02 -3.16 16.76
N PRO A 176 0.65 -2.53 15.63
CA PRO A 176 0.99 -3.02 14.31
C PRO A 176 2.48 -2.81 13.99
N ASP A 177 3.12 -3.74 13.30
CA ASP A 177 4.51 -3.60 12.85
C ASP A 177 4.71 -2.44 11.86
N ILE A 178 3.68 -2.15 11.04
CA ILE A 178 3.73 -1.16 9.96
C ILE A 178 2.56 -0.21 10.03
N VAL A 179 2.85 1.10 10.12
CA VAL A 179 1.85 2.17 10.03
C VAL A 179 2.10 3.00 8.78
N GLN A 180 1.05 3.28 8.02
CA GLN A 180 1.08 4.21 6.88
C GLN A 180 0.27 5.44 7.20
N VAL A 181 0.90 6.62 7.20
CA VAL A 181 0.20 7.90 7.32
C VAL A 181 -0.15 8.42 5.94
N ASN A 182 -1.45 8.53 5.64
CA ASN A 182 -1.92 9.05 4.36
C ASN A 182 -2.24 10.55 4.49
N SER A 183 -1.44 11.38 3.82
CA SER A 183 -1.61 12.84 3.80
C SER A 183 -2.84 13.29 3.02
N ARG A 184 -3.47 12.41 2.23
CA ARG A 184 -4.65 12.76 1.42
C ARG A 184 -5.92 12.57 2.24
N ASP A 185 -6.69 13.63 2.37
CA ASP A 185 -8.05 13.54 2.87
C ASP A 185 -8.93 12.82 1.83
N LEU A 186 -9.68 11.80 2.27
CA LEU A 186 -10.48 10.98 1.35
C LEU A 186 -11.78 11.65 0.90
N ASP A 187 -12.27 12.65 1.63
CA ASP A 187 -13.50 13.34 1.29
C ASP A 187 -13.24 14.55 0.38
N THR A 188 -12.21 15.35 0.70
CA THR A 188 -11.85 16.56 -0.05
C THR A 188 -10.84 16.29 -1.17
N LEU A 189 -10.14 15.15 -1.13
CA LEU A 189 -9.02 14.74 -2.02
C LEU A 189 -7.82 15.69 -1.96
N THR A 190 -7.78 16.61 -1.02
CA THR A 190 -6.63 17.49 -0.78
C THR A 190 -5.52 16.75 -0.02
N THR A 191 -4.27 17.15 -0.24
CA THR A 191 -3.11 16.59 0.48
C THR A 191 -2.54 17.61 1.45
N ASP A 192 -2.20 17.16 2.67
CA ASP A 192 -1.59 17.99 3.72
C ASP A 192 -0.36 17.28 4.29
N LEU A 193 0.82 17.58 3.74
CA LEU A 193 2.09 17.02 4.25
C LEU A 193 2.42 17.50 5.67
N ALA A 194 1.95 18.68 6.07
CA ALA A 194 2.19 19.17 7.44
C ALA A 194 1.46 18.32 8.48
N ARG A 195 0.30 17.72 8.13
CA ARG A 195 -0.36 16.73 8.99
C ARG A 195 0.49 15.47 9.15
N ALA A 196 1.02 14.95 8.04
CA ALA A 196 1.92 13.80 8.11
C ALA A 196 3.17 14.11 8.96
N GLU A 197 3.79 15.29 8.81
CA GLU A 197 4.93 15.70 9.64
C GLU A 197 4.59 15.73 11.15
N ARG A 198 3.38 16.17 11.52
CA ARG A 198 2.96 16.14 12.92
C ARG A 198 2.79 14.71 13.43
N LEU A 199 2.12 13.85 12.66
CA LEU A 199 1.91 12.45 13.05
C LEU A 199 3.23 11.68 13.09
N GLY A 200 4.15 11.90 12.14
CA GLY A 200 5.45 11.24 12.11
C GLY A 200 6.28 11.39 13.38
N LYS A 201 6.12 12.53 14.09
CA LYS A 201 6.76 12.77 15.38
C LYS A 201 6.24 11.90 16.53
N LEU A 202 5.12 11.22 16.32
CA LEU A 202 4.51 10.31 17.30
C LEU A 202 4.96 8.86 17.11
N LYS A 203 5.83 8.59 16.14
CA LYS A 203 6.32 7.25 15.83
C LYS A 203 7.05 6.64 17.04
N PRO A 204 6.61 5.47 17.55
CA PRO A 204 7.35 4.74 18.56
C PRO A 204 8.57 4.04 17.98
N GLU A 205 9.51 3.67 18.83
CA GLU A 205 10.65 2.84 18.43
C GLU A 205 10.17 1.44 18.00
N GLY A 206 10.85 0.85 17.02
CA GLY A 206 10.61 -0.52 16.58
C GLY A 206 9.53 -0.69 15.51
N GLN A 207 8.69 0.31 15.26
CA GLN A 207 7.71 0.28 14.17
C GLN A 207 8.26 0.86 12.87
N LEU A 208 7.82 0.34 11.73
CA LEU A 208 8.10 0.90 10.42
C LEU A 208 6.97 1.84 9.99
N TRP A 209 7.30 3.11 9.73
CA TRP A 209 6.32 4.10 9.32
C TRP A 209 6.51 4.56 7.88
N ILE A 210 5.40 4.62 7.13
CA ILE A 210 5.35 4.98 5.71
C ILE A 210 4.56 6.28 5.57
N ALA A 211 5.11 7.28 4.87
CA ALA A 211 4.35 8.45 4.45
C ALA A 211 3.76 8.22 3.06
N ALA A 212 2.47 8.49 2.87
CA ALA A 212 1.78 8.30 1.60
C ALA A 212 1.03 9.56 1.16
N SER A 213 0.94 9.74 -0.15
CA SER A 213 0.29 10.87 -0.84
C SER A 213 1.02 12.21 -0.70
N GLY A 214 0.96 13.03 -1.76
CA GLY A 214 1.49 14.39 -1.78
C GLY A 214 3.00 14.49 -2.02
N ILE A 215 3.71 13.39 -2.12
CA ILE A 215 5.17 13.33 -2.30
C ILE A 215 5.46 13.31 -3.81
N ALA A 216 6.14 14.33 -4.32
CA ALA A 216 6.42 14.48 -5.73
C ALA A 216 7.85 14.96 -6.04
N THR A 217 8.56 15.53 -5.08
CA THR A 217 9.89 16.07 -5.24
C THR A 217 10.88 15.47 -4.24
N PRO A 218 12.20 15.55 -4.48
CA PRO A 218 13.22 15.15 -3.49
C PRO A 218 13.05 15.87 -2.15
N GLU A 219 12.64 17.13 -2.18
CA GLU A 219 12.41 17.94 -0.98
C GLU A 219 11.23 17.41 -0.16
N ASP A 220 10.15 16.94 -0.81
CA ASP A 220 9.03 16.30 -0.11
C ASP A 220 9.50 14.99 0.56
N LEU A 221 10.32 14.19 -0.13
CA LEU A 221 10.90 12.96 0.43
C LEU A 221 11.76 13.29 1.65
N ASP A 222 12.68 14.26 1.55
CA ASP A 222 13.55 14.67 2.64
C ASP A 222 12.74 15.18 3.85
N ARG A 223 11.65 15.91 3.61
CA ARG A 223 10.72 16.36 4.68
C ARG A 223 10.12 15.19 5.43
N MET A 224 9.69 14.12 4.73
CA MET A 224 9.11 12.93 5.37
C MET A 224 10.18 12.18 6.18
N VAL A 225 11.40 12.04 5.66
CA VAL A 225 12.53 11.46 6.40
C VAL A 225 12.83 12.26 7.68
N GLN A 226 12.87 13.58 7.59
CA GLN A 226 13.09 14.46 8.75
C GLN A 226 11.95 14.41 9.78
N ALA A 227 10.73 14.09 9.32
CA ALA A 227 9.57 13.88 10.19
C ALA A 227 9.58 12.52 10.90
N GLY A 228 10.53 11.62 10.59
CA GLY A 228 10.68 10.31 11.24
C GLY A 228 10.14 9.12 10.46
N PHE A 229 9.73 9.29 9.22
CA PHE A 229 9.28 8.17 8.37
C PHE A 229 10.48 7.38 7.83
N ASP A 230 10.32 6.05 7.78
CA ASP A 230 11.33 5.13 7.25
C ASP A 230 11.21 5.01 5.73
N ALA A 231 9.97 5.05 5.23
CA ALA A 231 9.67 4.88 3.82
C ALA A 231 8.60 5.87 3.33
N VAL A 232 8.54 6.04 2.02
CA VAL A 232 7.48 6.80 1.34
C VAL A 232 6.79 5.93 0.29
N LEU A 233 5.46 6.06 0.16
CA LEU A 233 4.67 5.44 -0.90
C LEU A 233 4.29 6.48 -1.95
N VAL A 234 4.75 6.27 -3.19
CA VAL A 234 4.61 7.25 -4.27
C VAL A 234 4.02 6.59 -5.52
N GLY A 235 2.90 7.13 -6.00
CA GLY A 235 2.20 6.60 -7.17
C GLY A 235 2.01 7.64 -8.27
N THR A 236 1.13 8.61 -8.06
CA THR A 236 0.69 9.53 -9.11
C THR A 236 1.85 10.23 -9.81
N SER A 237 2.82 10.77 -9.07
CA SER A 237 3.97 11.48 -9.64
C SER A 237 4.88 10.57 -10.47
N LEU A 238 4.97 9.28 -10.14
CA LEU A 238 5.75 8.30 -10.90
C LEU A 238 5.00 7.87 -12.18
N MET A 239 3.68 7.70 -12.10
CA MET A 239 2.85 7.16 -13.19
C MET A 239 2.40 8.19 -14.22
N CYS A 240 2.43 9.50 -13.90
CA CYS A 240 2.00 10.55 -14.82
C CYS A 240 2.95 10.78 -16.02
N GLY A 241 4.19 10.31 -15.93
CA GLY A 241 5.19 10.46 -16.99
C GLY A 241 5.25 9.27 -17.94
N ALA A 242 6.00 9.44 -19.03
CA ALA A 242 6.24 8.38 -20.01
C ALA A 242 7.21 7.30 -19.47
N ASP A 243 8.07 7.65 -18.51
CA ASP A 243 9.08 6.77 -17.93
C ASP A 243 9.02 6.83 -16.39
N PRO A 244 8.34 5.86 -15.74
CA PRO A 244 8.21 5.82 -14.30
C PRO A 244 9.55 5.53 -13.59
N GLY A 245 10.48 4.84 -14.24
CA GLY A 245 11.82 4.60 -13.71
C GLY A 245 12.65 5.88 -13.66
N ALA A 246 12.59 6.71 -14.70
CA ALA A 246 13.24 8.02 -14.70
C ALA A 246 12.64 8.94 -13.63
N ALA A 247 11.30 8.92 -13.47
CA ALA A 247 10.62 9.69 -12.43
C ALA A 247 11.06 9.25 -11.02
N LEU A 248 11.17 7.95 -10.76
CA LEU A 248 11.67 7.44 -9.47
C LEU A 248 13.12 7.85 -9.22
N LYS A 249 14.01 7.73 -10.20
CA LYS A 249 15.41 8.20 -10.08
C LYS A 249 15.51 9.69 -9.81
N ALA A 250 14.62 10.49 -10.41
CA ALA A 250 14.59 11.92 -10.16
C ALA A 250 14.16 12.23 -8.71
N LEU A 251 13.16 11.51 -8.20
CA LEU A 251 12.66 11.65 -6.82
C LEU A 251 13.73 11.28 -5.77
N THR A 252 14.54 10.24 -6.04
CA THR A 252 15.54 9.74 -5.07
C THR A 252 16.90 10.41 -5.18
N ARG A 253 17.07 11.38 -6.10
CA ARG A 253 18.30 12.17 -6.17
C ARG A 253 18.37 13.10 -4.96
N ARG A 254 19.27 12.77 -4.02
CA ARG A 254 19.59 13.70 -2.94
C ARG A 254 20.25 14.95 -3.54
N THR A 255 19.66 16.11 -3.35
CA THR A 255 20.32 17.39 -3.55
C THR A 255 21.35 17.50 -2.43
N GLY A 256 22.65 17.25 -2.76
CA GLY A 256 23.78 17.33 -1.86
C GLY A 256 24.02 18.75 -1.32
#